data_774006912e9070d6b3447201342d76b4
#
_entry.id   774006912e9070d6b3447201342d76b4
#
_cell.length_a   1.000
_cell.length_b   1.000
_cell.length_c   1.000
_cell.angle_alpha   90.00
_cell.angle_beta   90.00
_cell.angle_gamma   90.00
#
_symmetry.space_group_name_H-M   'P 1'
#
loop_
_entity.id
_entity.type
_entity.pdbx_description
1 polymer ?
#
loop_
_entity_poly.entity_id
_entity_poly.type
_entity_poly.pdbx_seq_one_letter_code
_entity_poly.pdbx_strand_id
1 'polypeptide(L)'
;NIFSMAQRVTLAQTQLQLAQSNPQVHNLHAAYRRMYQALEVQNIDEILPPPPEPQPLDPAIENARALMGEILTTFPEQNHEIHIRIHMAFMKTPLVMTSPQVMGTFYSHIMEHVSQKARKMVQAEIEGLISQTQLAAQGGAINPEVAQQQIMELQQRVSDPAQMEALISMQMEKLM
;
A
#
# COMPACT_ATOMS: atom_id res chain seq x y z
N ASN A 1 -10.09 35.97 -14.76
CA ASN A 1 -8.76 35.40 -14.55
C ASN A 1 -7.81 36.47 -14.00
N ILE A 2 -7.42 36.40 -12.72
CA ILE A 2 -6.66 37.45 -12.01
C ILE A 2 -5.21 37.51 -12.49
N PHE A 3 -4.67 36.40 -13.04
CA PHE A 3 -3.29 36.34 -13.48
C PHE A 3 -3.18 36.27 -15.02
N SER A 4 -2.26 37.06 -15.57
CA SER A 4 -1.88 36.97 -16.98
C SER A 4 -1.16 35.63 -17.24
N MET A 5 -1.08 35.23 -18.52
CA MET A 5 -0.31 34.04 -18.93
C MET A 5 1.15 34.13 -18.44
N ALA A 6 1.80 35.29 -18.60
CA ALA A 6 3.17 35.50 -18.16
C ALA A 6 3.35 35.28 -16.65
N GLN A 7 2.41 35.73 -15.83
CA GLN A 7 2.43 35.49 -14.38
C GLN A 7 2.26 34.02 -14.05
N ARG A 8 1.33 33.31 -14.72
CA ARG A 8 1.13 31.86 -14.53
C ARG A 8 2.37 31.07 -14.89
N VAL A 9 3.01 31.39 -16.01
CA VAL A 9 4.27 30.78 -16.46
C VAL A 9 5.38 31.00 -15.44
N THR A 10 5.55 32.22 -14.94
CA THR A 10 6.57 32.54 -13.92
C THR A 10 6.36 31.74 -12.63
N LEU A 11 5.11 31.64 -12.13
CA LEU A 11 4.80 30.87 -10.94
C LEU A 11 5.06 29.37 -11.16
N ALA A 12 4.65 28.82 -12.29
CA ALA A 12 4.88 27.42 -12.62
C ALA A 12 6.37 27.11 -12.78
N GLN A 13 7.14 28.02 -13.37
CA GLN A 13 8.59 27.87 -13.50
C GLN A 13 9.29 27.89 -12.15
N THR A 14 8.87 28.76 -11.23
CA THR A 14 9.40 28.79 -9.86
C THR A 14 9.09 27.50 -9.12
N GLN A 15 7.87 26.97 -9.25
CA GLN A 15 7.51 25.67 -8.65
C GLN A 15 8.33 24.53 -9.22
N LEU A 16 8.57 24.52 -10.54
CA LEU A 16 9.40 23.50 -11.19
C LEU A 16 10.84 23.55 -10.70
N GLN A 17 11.43 24.74 -10.57
CA GLN A 17 12.78 24.92 -10.03
C GLN A 17 12.90 24.42 -8.60
N LEU A 18 11.91 24.72 -7.74
CA LEU A 18 11.86 24.20 -6.37
C LEU A 18 11.77 22.67 -6.36
N ALA A 19 10.95 22.09 -7.21
CA ALA A 19 10.81 20.65 -7.32
C ALA A 19 12.11 19.96 -7.79
N GLN A 20 12.80 20.58 -8.76
CA GLN A 20 14.09 20.10 -9.27
C GLN A 20 15.22 20.20 -8.24
N SER A 21 15.15 21.19 -7.32
CA SER A 21 16.17 21.35 -6.26
C SER A 21 16.13 20.23 -5.22
N ASN A 22 14.96 19.62 -5.00
CA ASN A 22 14.80 18.47 -4.12
C ASN A 22 13.74 17.50 -4.67
N PRO A 23 14.10 16.69 -5.68
CA PRO A 23 13.16 15.81 -6.37
C PRO A 23 12.60 14.69 -5.48
N GLN A 24 13.25 14.37 -4.36
CA GLN A 24 12.81 13.30 -3.47
C GLN A 24 11.55 13.64 -2.66
N VAL A 25 11.32 14.93 -2.41
CA VAL A 25 10.16 15.41 -1.64
C VAL A 25 9.08 16.01 -2.52
N HIS A 26 9.32 16.12 -3.84
CA HIS A 26 8.40 16.74 -4.78
C HIS A 26 7.94 15.77 -5.85
N ASN A 27 6.71 15.96 -6.32
CA ASN A 27 6.21 15.28 -7.52
C ASN A 27 6.63 16.05 -8.77
N LEU A 28 7.75 15.67 -9.38
CA LEU A 28 8.28 16.31 -10.60
C LEU A 28 7.31 16.23 -11.76
N HIS A 29 6.63 15.12 -11.96
CA HIS A 29 5.62 14.97 -13.02
C HIS A 29 4.53 16.03 -12.90
N ALA A 30 4.01 16.24 -11.69
CA ALA A 30 3.00 17.27 -11.44
C ALA A 30 3.53 18.69 -11.68
N ALA A 31 4.79 18.96 -11.33
CA ALA A 31 5.42 20.26 -11.55
C ALA A 31 5.63 20.55 -13.05
N TYR A 32 6.11 19.58 -13.82
CA TYR A 32 6.19 19.69 -15.28
C TYR A 32 4.81 19.87 -15.92
N ARG A 33 3.82 19.10 -15.46
CA ARG A 33 2.45 19.22 -15.97
C ARG A 33 1.89 20.62 -15.80
N ARG A 34 2.09 21.23 -14.62
CA ARG A 34 1.68 22.61 -14.35
C ARG A 34 2.38 23.62 -15.24
N MET A 35 3.65 23.40 -15.56
CA MET A 35 4.38 24.24 -16.50
C MET A 35 3.78 24.18 -17.89
N TYR A 36 3.50 22.99 -18.42
CA TYR A 36 2.84 22.83 -19.71
C TYR A 36 1.43 23.42 -19.73
N GLN A 37 0.68 23.29 -18.64
CA GLN A 37 -0.65 23.92 -18.50
C GLN A 37 -0.55 25.45 -18.53
N ALA A 38 0.43 26.03 -17.84
CA ALA A 38 0.65 27.48 -17.86
C ALA A 38 1.03 28.02 -19.26
N LEU A 39 1.74 27.19 -20.03
CA LEU A 39 2.11 27.47 -21.42
C LEU A 39 0.97 27.20 -22.42
N GLU A 40 -0.19 26.74 -21.94
CA GLU A 40 -1.36 26.39 -22.76
C GLU A 40 -1.07 25.34 -23.84
N VAL A 41 -0.13 24.42 -23.54
CA VAL A 41 0.21 23.29 -24.42
C VAL A 41 -0.97 22.34 -24.52
N GLN A 42 -1.31 21.97 -25.75
CA GLN A 42 -2.32 20.95 -26.02
C GLN A 42 -1.72 19.55 -25.92
N ASN A 43 -2.56 18.56 -25.58
CA ASN A 43 -2.16 17.15 -25.52
C ASN A 43 -0.93 16.89 -24.63
N ILE A 44 -0.96 17.45 -23.41
CA ILE A 44 0.17 17.33 -22.47
C ILE A 44 0.57 15.87 -22.26
N ASP A 45 -0.37 14.94 -22.25
CA ASP A 45 -0.10 13.51 -22.02
C ASP A 45 0.74 12.84 -23.12
N GLU A 46 0.83 13.44 -24.31
CA GLU A 46 1.73 12.97 -25.36
C GLU A 46 3.19 13.35 -25.08
N ILE A 47 3.41 14.53 -24.47
CA ILE A 47 4.75 15.05 -24.15
C ILE A 47 5.21 14.54 -22.78
N LEU A 48 4.28 14.48 -21.83
CA LEU A 48 4.48 14.05 -20.46
C LEU A 48 3.49 12.93 -20.14
N PRO A 49 3.73 11.70 -20.61
CA PRO A 49 2.85 10.59 -20.30
C PRO A 49 2.75 10.36 -18.79
N PRO A 50 1.58 9.95 -18.29
CA PRO A 50 1.44 9.62 -16.87
C PRO A 50 2.45 8.53 -16.47
N PRO A 51 3.00 8.58 -15.24
CA PRO A 51 3.88 7.53 -14.76
C PRO A 51 3.16 6.17 -14.83
N PRO A 52 3.87 5.08 -15.16
CA PRO A 52 3.26 3.77 -15.17
C PRO A 52 2.73 3.44 -13.76
N GLU A 53 1.53 2.85 -13.69
CA GLU A 53 1.00 2.37 -12.44
C GLU A 53 1.90 1.27 -11.86
N PRO A 54 2.19 1.29 -10.54
CA PRO A 54 2.93 0.22 -9.91
C PRO A 54 2.25 -1.13 -10.14
N GLN A 55 3.03 -2.14 -10.51
CA GLN A 55 2.54 -3.50 -10.74
C GLN A 55 3.13 -4.46 -9.69
N PRO A 56 2.40 -5.52 -9.30
CA PRO A 56 2.95 -6.57 -8.45
C PRO A 56 4.19 -7.19 -9.09
N LEU A 57 5.24 -7.39 -8.30
CA LEU A 57 6.51 -7.93 -8.75
C LEU A 57 6.83 -9.23 -8.02
N ASP A 58 7.69 -10.02 -8.62
CA ASP A 58 8.35 -11.15 -7.97
C ASP A 58 9.30 -10.64 -6.87
N PRO A 59 9.39 -11.31 -5.71
CA PRO A 59 10.22 -10.85 -4.60
C PRO A 59 11.72 -10.76 -4.94
N ALA A 60 12.23 -11.56 -5.87
CA ALA A 60 13.62 -11.45 -6.31
C ALA A 60 13.85 -10.16 -7.11
N ILE A 61 12.89 -9.75 -7.92
CA ILE A 61 12.92 -8.46 -8.66
C ILE A 61 12.83 -7.30 -7.67
N GLU A 62 11.97 -7.40 -6.67
CA GLU A 62 11.86 -6.39 -5.62
C GLU A 62 13.18 -6.23 -4.84
N ASN A 63 13.86 -7.35 -4.53
CA ASN A 63 15.18 -7.30 -3.90
C ASN A 63 16.18 -6.48 -4.73
N ALA A 64 16.24 -6.72 -6.03
CA ALA A 64 17.14 -5.98 -6.92
C ALA A 64 16.79 -4.48 -6.98
N ARG A 65 15.51 -4.15 -7.04
CA ARG A 65 15.04 -2.75 -7.07
C ARG A 65 15.31 -2.01 -5.76
N ALA A 66 15.13 -2.67 -4.62
CA ALA A 66 15.44 -2.09 -3.32
C ALA A 66 16.93 -1.76 -3.17
N LEU A 67 17.82 -2.59 -3.73
CA LEU A 67 19.27 -2.29 -3.79
C LEU A 67 19.58 -1.05 -4.64
N MET A 68 18.77 -0.76 -5.65
CA MET A 68 18.88 0.46 -6.45
C MET A 68 18.25 1.69 -5.80
N GLY A 69 17.71 1.57 -4.59
CA GLY A 69 17.09 2.66 -3.85
C GLY A 69 15.62 2.90 -4.18
N GLU A 70 14.97 1.99 -4.89
CA GLU A 70 13.53 2.10 -5.17
C GLU A 70 12.70 1.78 -3.94
N ILE A 71 11.58 2.50 -3.80
CA ILE A 71 10.55 2.20 -2.80
C ILE A 71 9.69 1.05 -3.33
N LEU A 72 9.52 0.03 -2.50
CA LEU A 72 8.72 -1.15 -2.84
C LEU A 72 7.26 -0.94 -2.44
N THR A 73 6.35 -1.45 -3.27
CA THR A 73 4.90 -1.39 -3.03
C THR A 73 4.36 -2.80 -2.81
N THR A 74 3.53 -2.97 -1.78
CA THR A 74 2.86 -4.22 -1.45
C THR A 74 1.45 -4.23 -2.03
N PHE A 75 1.08 -5.33 -2.68
CA PHE A 75 -0.26 -5.53 -3.26
C PHE A 75 -1.01 -6.65 -2.55
N PRO A 76 -2.33 -6.52 -2.34
CA PRO A 76 -3.13 -7.52 -1.63
C PRO A 76 -3.09 -8.92 -2.25
N GLU A 77 -2.91 -9.02 -3.58
CA GLU A 77 -2.92 -10.27 -4.34
C GLU A 77 -1.61 -11.04 -4.27
N GLN A 78 -0.53 -10.41 -3.78
CA GLN A 78 0.77 -11.07 -3.67
C GLN A 78 0.75 -12.21 -2.66
N ASN A 79 1.61 -13.21 -2.88
CA ASN A 79 1.86 -14.25 -1.88
C ASN A 79 2.76 -13.69 -0.77
N HIS A 80 2.13 -13.13 0.26
CA HIS A 80 2.84 -12.45 1.34
C HIS A 80 3.82 -13.35 2.08
N GLU A 81 3.49 -14.63 2.25
CA GLU A 81 4.37 -15.58 2.93
C GLU A 81 5.68 -15.80 2.17
N ILE A 82 5.61 -15.98 0.86
CA ILE A 82 6.79 -16.13 0.00
C ILE A 82 7.62 -14.86 0.00
N HIS A 83 6.98 -13.69 -0.14
CA HIS A 83 7.67 -12.40 -0.11
C HIS A 83 8.41 -12.18 1.22
N ILE A 84 7.74 -12.40 2.35
CA ILE A 84 8.35 -12.28 3.68
C ILE A 84 9.59 -13.20 3.78
N ARG A 85 9.46 -14.46 3.39
CA ARG A 85 10.55 -15.44 3.47
C ARG A 85 11.75 -15.05 2.62
N ILE A 86 11.52 -14.65 1.38
CA ILE A 86 12.60 -14.28 0.44
C ILE A 86 13.26 -12.97 0.87
N HIS A 87 12.49 -11.96 1.25
CA HIS A 87 13.04 -10.69 1.73
C HIS A 87 13.82 -10.85 3.04
N MET A 88 13.32 -11.65 3.98
CA MET A 88 14.04 -11.91 5.23
C MET A 88 15.37 -12.64 4.99
N ALA A 89 15.39 -13.59 4.07
CA ALA A 89 16.63 -14.28 3.70
C ALA A 89 17.63 -13.32 3.05
N PHE A 90 17.15 -12.43 2.18
CA PHE A 90 18.00 -11.44 1.50
C PHE A 90 18.54 -10.36 2.45
N MET A 91 17.76 -9.94 3.44
CA MET A 91 18.20 -9.00 4.48
C MET A 91 19.43 -9.47 5.26
N LYS A 92 19.62 -10.79 5.38
CA LYS A 92 20.76 -11.39 6.10
C LYS A 92 22.03 -11.39 5.26
N THR A 93 21.98 -11.00 4.01
CA THR A 93 23.14 -10.90 3.15
C THR A 93 23.98 -9.66 3.46
N PRO A 94 25.32 -9.68 3.25
CA PRO A 94 26.17 -8.52 3.46
C PRO A 94 25.74 -7.30 2.62
N LEU A 95 25.18 -7.51 1.45
CA LEU A 95 24.68 -6.44 0.57
C LEU A 95 23.65 -5.53 1.25
N VAL A 96 22.78 -6.11 2.07
CA VAL A 96 21.75 -5.36 2.80
C VAL A 96 22.26 -4.95 4.18
N MET A 97 22.94 -5.85 4.90
CA MET A 97 23.39 -5.60 6.28
C MET A 97 24.37 -4.43 6.40
N THR A 98 25.11 -4.13 5.35
CA THR A 98 26.07 -3.01 5.33
C THR A 98 25.43 -1.67 5.01
N SER A 99 24.16 -1.63 4.62
CA SER A 99 23.42 -0.40 4.32
C SER A 99 22.19 -0.24 5.22
N PRO A 100 22.26 0.62 6.25
CA PRO A 100 21.10 0.87 7.13
C PRO A 100 19.87 1.36 6.39
N GLN A 101 20.04 2.15 5.32
CA GLN A 101 18.95 2.66 4.51
C GLN A 101 18.23 1.55 3.75
N VAL A 102 18.98 0.63 3.14
CA VAL A 102 18.42 -0.52 2.43
C VAL A 102 17.75 -1.48 3.42
N MET A 103 18.36 -1.73 4.57
CA MET A 103 17.74 -2.50 5.65
C MET A 103 16.40 -1.92 6.08
N GLY A 104 16.32 -0.61 6.25
CA GLY A 104 15.07 0.09 6.59
C GLY A 104 13.99 -0.11 5.54
N THR A 105 14.35 -0.05 4.25
CA THR A 105 13.43 -0.31 3.14
C THR A 105 12.86 -1.73 3.20
N PHE A 106 13.71 -2.74 3.37
CA PHE A 106 13.27 -4.13 3.49
C PHE A 106 12.43 -4.37 4.74
N TYR A 107 12.83 -3.83 5.87
CA TYR A 107 12.06 -3.97 7.11
C TYR A 107 10.65 -3.40 6.96
N SER A 108 10.53 -2.19 6.44
CA SER A 108 9.25 -1.54 6.20
C SER A 108 8.37 -2.34 5.24
N HIS A 109 8.95 -2.82 4.14
CA HIS A 109 8.24 -3.61 3.15
C HIS A 109 7.78 -4.98 3.69
N ILE A 110 8.64 -5.66 4.46
CA ILE A 110 8.28 -6.92 5.13
C ILE A 110 7.11 -6.69 6.10
N MET A 111 7.13 -5.60 6.86
CA MET A 111 6.04 -5.26 7.78
C MET A 111 4.72 -5.00 7.06
N GLU A 112 4.76 -4.41 5.87
CA GLU A 112 3.57 -4.27 5.02
C GLU A 112 3.02 -5.64 4.60
N HIS A 113 3.88 -6.57 4.19
CA HIS A 113 3.46 -7.94 3.87
C HIS A 113 2.89 -8.68 5.08
N VAL A 114 3.50 -8.53 6.26
CA VAL A 114 2.99 -9.11 7.51
C VAL A 114 1.61 -8.54 7.84
N SER A 115 1.42 -7.24 7.69
CA SER A 115 0.13 -6.58 7.89
C SER A 115 -0.94 -7.10 6.92
N GLN A 116 -0.61 -7.22 5.63
CA GLN A 116 -1.53 -7.75 4.62
C GLN A 116 -1.89 -9.22 4.89
N LYS A 117 -0.91 -10.03 5.28
CA LYS A 117 -1.14 -11.43 5.68
C LYS A 117 -2.06 -11.51 6.91
N ALA A 118 -1.78 -10.72 7.93
CA ALA A 118 -2.60 -10.66 9.14
C ALA A 118 -4.04 -10.24 8.84
N ARG A 119 -4.23 -9.25 7.96
CA ARG A 119 -5.56 -8.82 7.50
C ARG A 119 -6.34 -9.96 6.85
N LYS A 120 -5.72 -10.70 5.95
CA LYS A 120 -6.35 -11.86 5.31
C LYS A 120 -6.73 -12.95 6.31
N MET A 121 -5.86 -13.20 7.28
CA MET A 121 -6.14 -14.20 8.32
C MET A 121 -7.33 -13.78 9.20
N VAL A 122 -7.40 -12.54 9.63
CA VAL A 122 -8.52 -11.99 10.42
C VAL A 122 -9.82 -12.06 9.63
N GLN A 123 -9.80 -11.65 8.36
CA GLN A 123 -10.98 -11.72 7.48
C GLN A 123 -11.48 -13.16 7.32
N ALA A 124 -10.56 -14.09 7.06
CA ALA A 124 -10.90 -15.52 6.91
C ALA A 124 -11.47 -16.11 8.21
N GLU A 125 -10.94 -15.74 9.36
CA GLU A 125 -11.44 -16.17 10.67
C GLU A 125 -12.87 -15.67 10.92
N ILE A 126 -13.13 -14.39 10.65
CA ILE A 126 -14.46 -13.80 10.82
C ILE A 126 -15.46 -14.43 9.84
N GLU A 127 -15.10 -14.60 8.58
CA GLU A 127 -15.94 -15.27 7.58
C GLU A 127 -16.25 -16.72 7.99
N GLY A 128 -15.27 -17.44 8.53
CA GLY A 128 -15.44 -18.77 9.09
C GLY A 128 -16.43 -18.80 10.25
N LEU A 129 -16.34 -17.87 11.18
CA LEU A 129 -17.27 -17.74 12.31
C LEU A 129 -18.70 -17.41 11.84
N ILE A 130 -18.85 -16.53 10.85
CA ILE A 130 -20.16 -16.22 10.25
C ILE A 130 -20.77 -17.47 9.62
N SER A 131 -19.99 -18.22 8.83
CA SER A 131 -20.45 -19.46 8.20
C SER A 131 -20.85 -20.51 9.22
N GLN A 132 -20.08 -20.72 10.28
CA GLN A 132 -20.41 -21.64 11.36
C GLN A 132 -21.69 -21.23 12.08
N THR A 133 -21.89 -19.94 12.34
CA THR A 133 -23.10 -19.42 12.98
C THR A 133 -24.34 -19.64 12.12
N GLN A 134 -24.23 -19.43 10.80
CA GLN A 134 -25.30 -19.69 9.83
C GLN A 134 -25.68 -21.17 9.80
N LEU A 135 -24.71 -22.07 9.75
CA LEU A 135 -24.93 -23.50 9.76
C LEU A 135 -25.58 -23.98 11.07
N ALA A 136 -25.13 -23.46 12.21
CA ALA A 136 -25.71 -23.77 13.50
C ALA A 136 -27.18 -23.33 13.60
N ALA A 137 -27.53 -22.19 13.03
CA ALA A 137 -28.92 -21.71 12.96
C ALA A 137 -29.79 -22.60 12.06
N GLN A 138 -29.29 -22.99 10.89
CA GLN A 138 -29.98 -23.88 9.96
C GLN A 138 -30.19 -25.27 10.52
N GLY A 139 -29.23 -25.77 11.30
CA GLY A 139 -29.32 -27.06 11.97
C GLY A 139 -30.12 -27.07 13.28
N GLY A 140 -30.66 -25.94 13.69
CA GLY A 140 -31.45 -25.79 14.92
C GLY A 140 -30.62 -25.79 16.22
N ALA A 141 -29.28 -25.70 16.12
CA ALA A 141 -28.39 -25.69 17.31
C ALA A 141 -28.46 -24.37 18.07
N ILE A 142 -28.76 -23.25 17.38
CA ILE A 142 -28.98 -21.93 17.99
C ILE A 142 -30.24 -21.28 17.41
N ASN A 143 -30.82 -20.38 18.21
CA ASN A 143 -31.98 -19.61 17.77
C ASN A 143 -31.59 -18.71 16.59
N PRO A 144 -32.39 -18.68 15.48
CA PRO A 144 -32.11 -17.85 14.32
C PRO A 144 -31.94 -16.36 14.62
N GLU A 145 -32.66 -15.79 15.58
CA GLU A 145 -32.55 -14.40 15.98
C GLU A 145 -31.19 -14.12 16.66
N VAL A 146 -30.76 -15.04 17.54
CA VAL A 146 -29.44 -14.96 18.19
C VAL A 146 -28.32 -15.09 17.18
N ALA A 147 -28.46 -16.00 16.21
CA ALA A 147 -27.51 -16.17 15.13
C ALA A 147 -27.36 -14.89 14.29
N GLN A 148 -28.48 -14.28 13.92
CA GLN A 148 -28.50 -13.04 13.15
C GLN A 148 -27.81 -11.90 13.90
N GLN A 149 -28.05 -11.78 15.20
CA GLN A 149 -27.37 -10.78 16.05
C GLN A 149 -25.86 -11.00 16.10
N GLN A 150 -25.41 -12.24 16.28
CA GLN A 150 -23.98 -12.58 16.28
C GLN A 150 -23.32 -12.28 14.93
N ILE A 151 -24.00 -12.61 13.83
CA ILE A 151 -23.50 -12.31 12.50
C ILE A 151 -23.37 -10.80 12.27
N MET A 152 -24.36 -10.02 12.71
CA MET A 152 -24.29 -8.55 12.62
C MET A 152 -23.13 -7.98 13.41
N GLU A 153 -22.87 -8.48 14.61
CA GLU A 153 -21.72 -8.06 15.43
C GLU A 153 -20.40 -8.38 14.72
N LEU A 154 -20.26 -9.56 14.11
CA LEU A 154 -19.07 -9.94 13.36
C LEU A 154 -18.87 -9.08 12.11
N GLN A 155 -19.96 -8.80 11.39
CA GLN A 155 -19.92 -7.91 10.21
C GLN A 155 -19.54 -6.47 10.60
N GLN A 156 -20.01 -6.01 11.75
CA GLN A 156 -19.66 -4.68 12.27
C GLN A 156 -18.17 -4.58 12.59
N ARG A 157 -17.54 -5.64 13.13
CA ARG A 157 -16.10 -5.67 13.38
C ARG A 157 -15.29 -5.51 12.09
N VAL A 158 -15.74 -6.13 11.01
CA VAL A 158 -15.07 -6.01 9.68
C VAL A 158 -15.24 -4.62 9.10
N SER A 159 -16.39 -4.00 9.28
CA SER A 159 -16.69 -2.67 8.72
C SER A 159 -16.17 -1.50 9.54
N ASP A 160 -15.83 -1.71 10.80
CA ASP A 160 -15.21 -0.69 11.67
C ASP A 160 -13.69 -0.70 11.50
N PRO A 161 -13.08 0.33 10.90
CA PRO A 161 -11.64 0.38 10.67
C PRO A 161 -10.80 0.28 11.94
N ALA A 162 -11.25 0.87 13.05
CA ALA A 162 -10.53 0.85 14.32
C ALA A 162 -10.49 -0.56 14.93
N GLN A 163 -11.62 -1.28 14.91
CA GLN A 163 -11.71 -2.65 15.39
C GLN A 163 -10.89 -3.62 14.52
N MET A 164 -10.96 -3.45 13.19
CA MET A 164 -10.16 -4.25 12.26
C MET A 164 -8.66 -4.03 12.47
N GLU A 165 -8.23 -2.80 12.65
CA GLU A 165 -6.82 -2.48 12.86
C GLU A 165 -6.30 -3.08 14.19
N ALA A 166 -7.09 -3.05 15.24
CA ALA A 166 -6.76 -3.71 16.50
C ALA A 166 -6.60 -5.24 16.34
N LEU A 167 -7.51 -5.88 15.62
CA LEU A 167 -7.44 -7.32 15.34
C LEU A 167 -6.24 -7.68 14.47
N ILE A 168 -5.94 -6.87 13.46
CA ILE A 168 -4.77 -7.05 12.60
C ILE A 168 -3.48 -6.91 13.40
N SER A 169 -3.37 -5.91 14.27
CA SER A 169 -2.20 -5.72 15.13
C SER A 169 -1.97 -6.91 16.05
N MET A 170 -3.02 -7.44 16.68
CA MET A 170 -2.94 -8.65 17.50
C MET A 170 -2.48 -9.86 16.67
N GLN A 171 -2.97 -10.01 15.46
CA GLN A 171 -2.57 -11.10 14.57
C GLN A 171 -1.13 -10.96 14.10
N MET A 172 -0.66 -9.73 13.84
CA MET A 172 0.74 -9.46 13.49
C MET A 172 1.70 -9.88 14.61
N GLU A 173 1.36 -9.62 15.87
CA GLU A 173 2.16 -10.08 17.02
C GLU A 173 2.32 -11.60 17.06
N LYS A 174 1.30 -12.35 16.66
CA LYS A 174 1.38 -13.82 16.58
C LYS A 174 2.25 -14.32 15.43
N LEU A 175 2.46 -13.51 14.40
CA LEU A 175 3.25 -13.86 13.21
C LEU A 175 4.74 -13.50 13.36
N MET A 176 5.08 -12.68 14.33
CA MET A 176 6.47 -12.26 14.63
C MET A 176 7.08 -13.09 15.75
#